data_ed9055c0af1afaf0641ba35bb57ad1ef
#
_entry.id   ed9055c0af1afaf0641ba35bb57ad1ef
#
_cell.length_a   1.000
_cell.length_b   1.000
_cell.length_c   1.000
_cell.angle_alpha   90.00
_cell.angle_beta   90.00
_cell.angle_gamma   90.00
#
_symmetry.space_group_name_H-M   'P 1'
#
loop_
_entity.id
_entity.type
_entity.pdbx_description
1 polymer ?
#
loop_
_entity_poly.entity_id
_entity_poly.type
_entity_poly.pdbx_seq_one_letter_code
_entity_poly.pdbx_strand_id
1 'polypeptide(L)'
;VSGPVLVLGLGVTGRAVLEALSTRGLDVLAVDDRPGPEARSCAERLSVELVDSPNPTSWTGLVERAGEVVVSPGIPDGHPVFAAAAAAGVQILDESDLADRWDARPRCAVTGTNGKTTVVTLVADMLQRSGLVAVPAGNTDTPLVAAIDDVDADVFVVEASSFRLGHAAAFSASPAVWLNFAPDHLDVHADLAVYEEAKARIWEGVASPGDAVANLADPVVAARAPSGATGFGTPDAACHIRSGILILEGSPVVEVSDMARSMPHDLENAQAACVVAMRAGANLEACAESLRHFSGLEHRMSFVAEVAGVRYVDDSKATTPHATLTAMSSLPGAVLIVGGRNKGLDLAGLANGRPRAVVAIGEAAEPMAAAFEGSCHVVMASSMEEAVMLASEAAAGTGVVLLSPGCSSFDWYGSYVERGRDFQRIVLSLAGDGSP
;
A
#
# COMPACT_ATOMS: atom_id res chain seq x y z
N VAL A 1 -0.90 17.01 -29.92
CA VAL A 1 -0.76 15.58 -30.28
C VAL A 1 -1.99 15.16 -31.04
N SER A 2 -1.84 14.64 -32.28
CA SER A 2 -2.96 14.28 -33.13
C SER A 2 -3.26 12.77 -32.96
N GLY A 3 -4.30 12.44 -32.19
CA GLY A 3 -4.76 11.08 -31.99
C GLY A 3 -5.46 10.92 -30.63
N PRO A 4 -6.24 9.83 -30.44
CA PRO A 4 -6.88 9.53 -29.16
C PRO A 4 -5.85 9.23 -28.07
N VAL A 5 -6.24 9.40 -26.83
CA VAL A 5 -5.49 8.89 -25.68
C VAL A 5 -5.80 7.38 -25.56
N LEU A 6 -4.78 6.53 -25.70
CA LEU A 6 -4.93 5.10 -25.47
C LEU A 6 -4.84 4.81 -23.98
N VAL A 7 -5.86 4.19 -23.40
CA VAL A 7 -5.89 3.78 -22.00
C VAL A 7 -5.78 2.27 -21.92
N LEU A 8 -4.68 1.78 -21.33
CA LEU A 8 -4.42 0.34 -21.18
C LEU A 8 -4.69 -0.14 -19.75
N GLY A 9 -5.52 -1.18 -19.68
CA GLY A 9 -5.95 -1.81 -18.43
C GLY A 9 -7.12 -1.06 -17.77
N LEU A 10 -8.30 -1.69 -17.75
CA LEU A 10 -9.56 -1.09 -17.29
C LEU A 10 -9.96 -1.58 -15.88
N GLY A 11 -8.98 -1.70 -15.00
CA GLY A 11 -9.20 -1.83 -13.55
C GLY A 11 -9.81 -0.53 -12.98
N VAL A 12 -9.74 -0.36 -11.67
CA VAL A 12 -10.26 0.84 -10.99
C VAL A 12 -9.66 2.13 -11.59
N THR A 13 -8.33 2.18 -11.72
CA THR A 13 -7.62 3.35 -12.25
C THR A 13 -7.96 3.62 -13.71
N GLY A 14 -7.93 2.60 -14.58
CA GLY A 14 -8.20 2.82 -16.01
C GLY A 14 -9.63 3.27 -16.28
N ARG A 15 -10.61 2.78 -15.54
CA ARG A 15 -12.00 3.26 -15.64
C ARG A 15 -12.12 4.73 -15.21
N ALA A 16 -11.45 5.12 -14.12
CA ALA A 16 -11.42 6.51 -13.68
C ALA A 16 -10.77 7.42 -14.73
N VAL A 17 -9.70 6.96 -15.38
CA VAL A 17 -9.05 7.68 -16.50
C VAL A 17 -10.01 7.82 -17.67
N LEU A 18 -10.73 6.74 -18.08
CA LEU A 18 -11.74 6.83 -19.14
C LEU A 18 -12.82 7.87 -18.84
N GLU A 19 -13.35 7.86 -17.63
CA GLU A 19 -14.36 8.81 -17.18
C GLU A 19 -13.85 10.26 -17.23
N ALA A 20 -12.65 10.48 -16.68
CA ALA A 20 -12.03 11.80 -16.63
C ALA A 20 -11.73 12.36 -18.02
N LEU A 21 -11.22 11.55 -18.94
CA LEU A 21 -10.96 11.94 -20.33
C LEU A 21 -12.27 12.23 -21.08
N SER A 22 -13.26 11.33 -20.97
CA SER A 22 -14.56 11.46 -21.64
C SER A 22 -15.33 12.71 -21.16
N THR A 23 -15.33 12.98 -19.85
CA THR A 23 -15.97 14.17 -19.27
C THR A 23 -15.33 15.47 -19.80
N ARG A 24 -14.03 15.43 -20.11
CA ARG A 24 -13.29 16.55 -20.69
C ARG A 24 -13.37 16.61 -22.21
N GLY A 25 -14.16 15.73 -22.84
CA GLY A 25 -14.38 15.72 -24.29
C GLY A 25 -13.15 15.32 -25.11
N LEU A 26 -12.24 14.55 -24.52
CA LEU A 26 -11.04 14.05 -25.20
C LEU A 26 -11.35 12.72 -25.90
N ASP A 27 -10.76 12.51 -27.08
CA ASP A 27 -10.87 11.26 -27.80
C ASP A 27 -10.09 10.16 -27.09
N VAL A 28 -10.74 9.01 -26.86
CA VAL A 28 -10.18 7.89 -26.08
C VAL A 28 -10.29 6.58 -26.84
N LEU A 29 -9.22 5.78 -26.77
CA LEU A 29 -9.19 4.39 -27.18
C LEU A 29 -8.92 3.52 -25.96
N ALA A 30 -9.89 2.74 -25.54
CA ALA A 30 -9.76 1.81 -24.42
C ALA A 30 -9.17 0.48 -24.89
N VAL A 31 -8.20 -0.05 -24.16
CA VAL A 31 -7.59 -1.36 -24.45
C VAL A 31 -7.45 -2.15 -23.15
N ASP A 32 -7.82 -3.41 -23.17
CA ASP A 32 -7.63 -4.30 -22.02
C ASP A 32 -7.36 -5.72 -22.48
N ASP A 33 -6.35 -6.37 -21.92
CA ASP A 33 -5.96 -7.73 -22.26
C ASP A 33 -7.00 -8.77 -21.84
N ARG A 34 -7.79 -8.47 -20.78
CA ARG A 34 -8.83 -9.36 -20.24
C ARG A 34 -9.94 -8.53 -19.58
N PRO A 35 -10.73 -7.79 -20.38
CA PRO A 35 -11.73 -6.89 -19.81
C PRO A 35 -12.84 -7.66 -19.10
N GLY A 36 -13.04 -7.31 -17.82
CA GLY A 36 -14.15 -7.82 -17.02
C GLY A 36 -15.48 -7.14 -17.39
N PRO A 37 -16.60 -7.58 -16.78
CA PRO A 37 -17.92 -6.98 -17.02
C PRO A 37 -17.98 -5.48 -16.75
N GLU A 38 -17.33 -5.02 -15.69
CA GLU A 38 -17.28 -3.60 -15.32
C GLU A 38 -16.53 -2.74 -16.33
N ALA A 39 -15.42 -3.26 -16.89
CA ALA A 39 -14.64 -2.58 -17.92
C ALA A 39 -15.48 -2.39 -19.21
N ARG A 40 -16.18 -3.44 -19.64
CA ARG A 40 -17.07 -3.40 -20.82
C ARG A 40 -18.23 -2.42 -20.61
N SER A 41 -18.91 -2.52 -19.46
CA SER A 41 -20.01 -1.62 -19.10
C SER A 41 -19.57 -0.15 -19.03
N CYS A 42 -18.36 0.11 -18.53
CA CYS A 42 -17.81 1.47 -18.50
C CYS A 42 -17.57 2.02 -19.91
N ALA A 43 -16.92 1.23 -20.78
CA ALA A 43 -16.67 1.64 -22.17
C ALA A 43 -17.98 1.86 -22.96
N GLU A 44 -18.96 0.98 -22.80
CA GLU A 44 -20.30 1.11 -23.40
C GLU A 44 -21.01 2.38 -22.93
N ARG A 45 -21.06 2.63 -21.63
CA ARG A 45 -21.69 3.81 -21.03
C ARG A 45 -21.08 5.12 -21.52
N LEU A 46 -19.77 5.14 -21.74
CA LEU A 46 -19.04 6.31 -22.22
C LEU A 46 -18.98 6.39 -23.76
N SER A 47 -19.51 5.38 -24.46
CA SER A 47 -19.43 5.26 -25.92
C SER A 47 -17.98 5.29 -26.45
N VAL A 48 -17.05 4.69 -25.70
CA VAL A 48 -15.62 4.59 -26.04
C VAL A 48 -15.36 3.27 -26.76
N GLU A 49 -14.55 3.32 -27.84
CA GLU A 49 -14.06 2.11 -28.52
C GLU A 49 -13.23 1.27 -27.55
N LEU A 50 -13.64 0.01 -27.34
CA LEU A 50 -12.90 -0.97 -26.53
C LEU A 50 -12.26 -2.02 -27.43
N VAL A 51 -10.94 -2.07 -27.45
CA VAL A 51 -10.16 -3.17 -28.03
C VAL A 51 -9.95 -4.23 -26.96
N ASP A 52 -10.63 -5.36 -27.14
CA ASP A 52 -10.63 -6.49 -26.22
C ASP A 52 -9.56 -7.50 -26.61
N SER A 53 -8.69 -7.84 -25.66
CA SER A 53 -7.70 -8.91 -25.79
C SER A 53 -6.87 -8.83 -27.08
N PRO A 54 -6.16 -7.73 -27.36
CA PRO A 54 -5.42 -7.54 -28.60
C PRO A 54 -4.30 -8.57 -28.74
N ASN A 55 -4.06 -9.00 -29.99
CA ASN A 55 -2.92 -9.86 -30.28
C ASN A 55 -1.60 -9.12 -30.00
N PRO A 56 -0.52 -9.81 -29.55
CA PRO A 56 0.78 -9.19 -29.31
C PRO A 56 1.34 -8.38 -30.50
N THR A 57 1.00 -8.78 -31.74
CA THR A 57 1.43 -8.07 -32.96
C THR A 57 0.61 -6.83 -33.29
N SER A 58 -0.54 -6.61 -32.63
CA SER A 58 -1.42 -5.45 -32.88
C SER A 58 -0.95 -4.17 -32.20
N TRP A 59 -0.06 -4.27 -31.22
CA TRP A 59 0.34 -3.13 -30.38
C TRP A 59 0.98 -1.99 -31.16
N THR A 60 1.81 -2.28 -32.15
CA THR A 60 2.40 -1.25 -33.01
C THR A 60 1.32 -0.38 -33.66
N GLY A 61 0.31 -1.00 -34.30
CA GLY A 61 -0.75 -0.28 -34.96
C GLY A 61 -1.70 0.46 -33.99
N LEU A 62 -1.92 -0.09 -32.77
CA LEU A 62 -2.72 0.60 -31.75
C LEU A 62 -2.01 1.85 -31.24
N VAL A 63 -0.72 1.74 -30.94
CA VAL A 63 0.10 2.85 -30.45
C VAL A 63 0.32 3.92 -31.51
N GLU A 64 0.53 3.55 -32.79
CA GLU A 64 0.68 4.50 -33.89
C GLU A 64 -0.58 5.37 -34.10
N ARG A 65 -1.77 4.86 -33.74
CA ARG A 65 -3.03 5.63 -33.77
C ARG A 65 -3.16 6.58 -32.59
N ALA A 66 -2.42 6.33 -31.49
CA ALA A 66 -2.53 7.08 -30.25
C ALA A 66 -1.67 8.35 -30.26
N GLY A 67 -2.16 9.40 -29.65
CA GLY A 67 -1.38 10.57 -29.34
C GLY A 67 -0.51 10.40 -28.09
N GLU A 68 -1.06 9.72 -27.09
CA GLU A 68 -0.44 9.39 -25.81
C GLU A 68 -0.97 8.03 -25.33
N VAL A 69 -0.23 7.36 -24.46
CA VAL A 69 -0.64 6.10 -23.86
C VAL A 69 -0.65 6.25 -22.34
N VAL A 70 -1.80 6.03 -21.72
CA VAL A 70 -1.94 5.96 -20.26
C VAL A 70 -2.01 4.50 -19.83
N VAL A 71 -1.11 4.06 -18.95
CA VAL A 71 -1.07 2.68 -18.47
C VAL A 71 -1.57 2.59 -17.03
N SER A 72 -2.40 1.56 -16.78
CA SER A 72 -2.83 1.25 -15.40
C SER A 72 -1.70 0.62 -14.59
N PRO A 73 -1.66 0.83 -13.26
CA PRO A 73 -0.56 0.37 -12.40
C PRO A 73 -0.30 -1.15 -12.41
N GLY A 74 -1.20 -1.98 -12.88
CA GLY A 74 -1.03 -3.44 -12.94
C GLY A 74 -0.39 -3.97 -14.21
N ILE A 75 0.00 -3.11 -15.15
CA ILE A 75 0.61 -3.53 -16.42
C ILE A 75 2.09 -3.84 -16.18
N PRO A 76 2.57 -5.09 -16.45
CA PRO A 76 3.96 -5.46 -16.22
C PRO A 76 4.93 -4.72 -17.13
N ASP A 77 6.14 -4.42 -16.65
CA ASP A 77 7.20 -3.72 -17.41
C ASP A 77 7.55 -4.41 -18.74
N GLY A 78 7.38 -5.74 -18.83
CA GLY A 78 7.58 -6.52 -20.04
C GLY A 78 6.43 -6.48 -21.07
N HIS A 79 5.37 -5.69 -20.83
CA HIS A 79 4.22 -5.64 -21.73
C HIS A 79 4.58 -5.03 -23.10
N PRO A 80 4.07 -5.59 -24.23
CA PRO A 80 4.41 -5.13 -25.58
C PRO A 80 4.16 -3.65 -25.86
N VAL A 81 3.23 -3.01 -25.15
CA VAL A 81 2.92 -1.57 -25.31
C VAL A 81 4.15 -0.69 -25.12
N PHE A 82 5.03 -1.03 -24.16
CA PHE A 82 6.21 -0.20 -23.87
C PHE A 82 7.19 -0.19 -25.04
N ALA A 83 7.46 -1.36 -25.64
CA ALA A 83 8.31 -1.46 -26.82
C ALA A 83 7.68 -0.76 -28.05
N ALA A 84 6.37 -0.89 -28.23
CA ALA A 84 5.63 -0.23 -29.31
C ALA A 84 5.65 1.30 -29.14
N ALA A 85 5.42 1.79 -27.94
CA ALA A 85 5.44 3.23 -27.63
C ALA A 85 6.85 3.83 -27.86
N ALA A 86 7.90 3.15 -27.39
CA ALA A 86 9.27 3.57 -27.61
C ALA A 86 9.62 3.62 -29.12
N ALA A 87 9.21 2.60 -29.91
CA ALA A 87 9.44 2.56 -31.34
C ALA A 87 8.70 3.66 -32.12
N ALA A 88 7.48 3.99 -31.69
CA ALA A 88 6.64 5.04 -32.30
C ALA A 88 6.95 6.47 -31.77
N GLY A 89 7.75 6.61 -30.72
CA GLY A 89 7.99 7.89 -30.06
C GLY A 89 6.74 8.45 -29.35
N VAL A 90 5.82 7.58 -28.94
CA VAL A 90 4.60 7.94 -28.21
C VAL A 90 4.88 7.91 -26.71
N GLN A 91 4.43 8.95 -26.00
CA GLN A 91 4.69 9.07 -24.57
C GLN A 91 3.80 8.11 -23.76
N ILE A 92 4.42 7.42 -22.79
CA ILE A 92 3.73 6.68 -21.74
C ILE A 92 3.47 7.63 -20.57
N LEU A 93 2.29 7.53 -19.98
CA LEU A 93 1.82 8.33 -18.86
C LEU A 93 1.20 7.43 -17.79
N ASP A 94 1.29 7.86 -16.54
CA ASP A 94 0.41 7.42 -15.44
C ASP A 94 -0.78 8.37 -15.30
N GLU A 95 -1.81 7.97 -14.57
CA GLU A 95 -2.98 8.83 -14.31
C GLU A 95 -2.63 10.10 -13.54
N SER A 96 -1.54 10.08 -12.77
CA SER A 96 -1.04 11.25 -12.05
C SER A 96 -0.53 12.34 -12.99
N ASP A 97 0.06 11.99 -14.15
CA ASP A 97 0.47 12.95 -15.17
C ASP A 97 -0.73 13.71 -15.75
N LEU A 98 -1.87 13.01 -15.90
CA LEU A 98 -3.12 13.65 -16.34
C LEU A 98 -3.68 14.57 -15.26
N ALA A 99 -3.69 14.10 -14.01
CA ALA A 99 -4.13 14.91 -12.88
C ALA A 99 -3.29 16.19 -12.75
N ASP A 100 -1.97 16.11 -12.93
CA ASP A 100 -1.06 17.26 -12.89
C ASP A 100 -1.32 18.29 -13.99
N ARG A 101 -1.81 17.84 -15.14
CA ARG A 101 -2.20 18.75 -16.24
C ARG A 101 -3.48 19.51 -15.97
N TRP A 102 -4.38 18.97 -15.16
CA TRP A 102 -5.74 19.49 -14.96
C TRP A 102 -5.93 20.18 -13.62
N ASP A 103 -5.04 19.95 -12.67
CA ASP A 103 -5.17 20.47 -11.32
C ASP A 103 -3.81 20.87 -10.73
N ALA A 104 -3.74 22.10 -10.21
CA ALA A 104 -2.53 22.66 -9.62
C ALA A 104 -2.58 22.73 -8.08
N ARG A 105 -3.63 22.18 -7.45
CA ARG A 105 -3.75 22.18 -5.98
C ARG A 105 -2.60 21.39 -5.33
N PRO A 106 -2.23 21.77 -4.11
CA PRO A 106 -1.17 21.09 -3.37
C PRO A 106 -1.39 19.60 -3.25
N ARG A 107 -0.31 18.83 -3.34
CA ARG A 107 -0.32 17.41 -3.08
C ARG A 107 0.93 16.98 -2.36
N CYS A 108 0.79 16.10 -1.39
CA CYS A 108 1.89 15.37 -0.76
C CYS A 108 1.80 13.89 -1.15
N ALA A 109 2.93 13.18 -1.11
CA ALA A 109 2.95 11.79 -1.56
C ALA A 109 3.69 10.86 -0.61
N VAL A 110 3.23 9.61 -0.59
CA VAL A 110 3.77 8.56 0.26
C VAL A 110 4.07 7.32 -0.56
N THR A 111 5.34 6.88 -0.57
CA THR A 111 5.75 5.58 -1.11
C THR A 111 6.48 4.74 -0.06
N GLY A 112 6.66 3.48 -0.35
CA GLY A 112 7.33 2.49 0.50
C GLY A 112 6.88 1.08 0.13
N THR A 113 7.53 0.06 0.64
CA THR A 113 7.03 -1.30 0.52
C THR A 113 5.81 -1.46 1.44
N ASN A 114 5.92 -1.06 2.71
CA ASN A 114 4.86 -1.14 3.71
C ASN A 114 4.51 0.24 4.29
N GLY A 115 3.37 0.35 4.98
CA GLY A 115 2.96 1.53 5.74
C GLY A 115 2.25 2.64 4.95
N LYS A 116 2.30 2.63 3.62
CA LYS A 116 1.76 3.70 2.75
C LYS A 116 0.36 4.17 3.14
N THR A 117 -0.62 3.28 3.11
CA THR A 117 -2.02 3.62 3.40
C THR A 117 -2.20 4.16 4.82
N THR A 118 -1.47 3.58 5.79
CA THR A 118 -1.48 4.06 7.19
C THR A 118 -0.98 5.50 7.27
N VAL A 119 0.15 5.80 6.63
CA VAL A 119 0.73 7.14 6.62
C VAL A 119 -0.16 8.12 5.86
N VAL A 120 -0.71 7.74 4.70
CA VAL A 120 -1.68 8.55 3.95
C VAL A 120 -2.89 8.91 4.82
N THR A 121 -3.45 7.93 5.54
CA THR A 121 -4.60 8.17 6.43
C THR A 121 -4.24 9.08 7.60
N LEU A 122 -3.07 8.86 8.24
CA LEU A 122 -2.59 9.72 9.32
C LEU A 122 -2.36 11.16 8.84
N VAL A 123 -1.69 11.35 7.70
CA VAL A 123 -1.44 12.68 7.12
C VAL A 123 -2.76 13.39 6.82
N ALA A 124 -3.72 12.69 6.21
CA ALA A 124 -5.03 13.27 5.92
C ALA A 124 -5.77 13.67 7.21
N ASP A 125 -5.79 12.82 8.25
CA ASP A 125 -6.42 13.16 9.55
C ASP A 125 -5.73 14.35 10.23
N MET A 126 -4.39 14.41 10.22
CA MET A 126 -3.62 15.54 10.77
C MET A 126 -3.94 16.88 10.06
N LEU A 127 -4.04 16.85 8.72
CA LEU A 127 -4.40 18.01 7.92
C LEU A 127 -5.86 18.44 8.17
N GLN A 128 -6.79 17.47 8.21
CA GLN A 128 -8.21 17.73 8.51
C GLN A 128 -8.40 18.34 9.91
N ARG A 129 -7.70 17.83 10.92
CA ARG A 129 -7.68 18.42 12.28
C ARG A 129 -7.05 19.82 12.31
N SER A 130 -6.24 20.14 11.33
CA SER A 130 -5.66 21.48 11.14
C SER A 130 -6.57 22.42 10.35
N GLY A 131 -7.77 21.98 9.96
CA GLY A 131 -8.78 22.78 9.26
C GLY A 131 -8.68 22.76 7.73
N LEU A 132 -7.88 21.87 7.13
CA LEU A 132 -7.78 21.70 5.68
C LEU A 132 -8.68 20.54 5.20
N VAL A 133 -9.27 20.66 4.03
CA VAL A 133 -9.96 19.56 3.37
C VAL A 133 -8.92 18.70 2.65
N ALA A 134 -8.42 17.68 3.33
CA ALA A 134 -7.41 16.75 2.81
C ALA A 134 -8.06 15.48 2.25
N VAL A 135 -7.78 15.17 1.00
CA VAL A 135 -8.37 14.02 0.28
C VAL A 135 -7.32 12.96 -0.01
N PRO A 136 -7.43 11.76 0.57
CA PRO A 136 -6.60 10.61 0.20
C PRO A 136 -6.86 10.18 -1.24
N ALA A 137 -5.80 9.93 -2.02
CA ALA A 137 -5.91 9.57 -3.43
C ALA A 137 -4.76 8.66 -3.89
N GLY A 138 -4.79 8.23 -5.13
CA GLY A 138 -3.70 7.49 -5.78
C GLY A 138 -3.92 5.99 -5.77
N ASN A 139 -3.01 5.22 -5.19
CA ASN A 139 -3.11 3.76 -5.06
C ASN A 139 -4.04 3.34 -3.90
N THR A 140 -5.12 4.07 -3.73
CA THR A 140 -6.24 3.85 -2.83
C THR A 140 -7.48 3.49 -3.65
N ASP A 141 -8.66 3.49 -3.02
CA ASP A 141 -9.93 3.29 -3.72
C ASP A 141 -10.27 4.42 -4.69
N THR A 142 -9.63 5.59 -4.54
CA THR A 142 -9.86 6.77 -5.38
C THR A 142 -8.57 7.17 -6.10
N PRO A 143 -8.44 6.90 -7.42
CA PRO A 143 -7.35 7.42 -8.24
C PRO A 143 -7.27 8.96 -8.19
N LEU A 144 -6.06 9.53 -8.31
CA LEU A 144 -5.86 10.97 -8.23
C LEU A 144 -6.65 11.72 -9.31
N VAL A 145 -6.70 11.16 -10.52
CA VAL A 145 -7.46 11.71 -11.65
C VAL A 145 -8.96 11.85 -11.38
N ALA A 146 -9.52 11.05 -10.48
CA ALA A 146 -10.89 11.18 -10.04
C ALA A 146 -11.01 12.10 -8.81
N ALA A 147 -10.02 12.05 -7.91
CA ALA A 147 -10.01 12.88 -6.70
C ALA A 147 -9.98 14.38 -6.99
N ILE A 148 -9.32 14.81 -8.08
CA ILE A 148 -9.25 16.22 -8.46
C ILE A 148 -10.60 16.84 -8.84
N ASP A 149 -11.62 16.03 -9.09
CA ASP A 149 -12.99 16.52 -9.35
C ASP A 149 -13.73 16.93 -8.05
N ASP A 150 -13.18 16.60 -6.86
CA ASP A 150 -13.65 17.14 -5.57
C ASP A 150 -13.25 18.62 -5.46
N VAL A 151 -14.22 19.49 -5.64
CA VAL A 151 -14.01 20.95 -5.69
C VAL A 151 -13.69 21.57 -4.32
N ASP A 152 -14.00 20.87 -3.24
CA ASP A 152 -13.80 21.35 -1.87
C ASP A 152 -12.42 20.97 -1.31
N ALA A 153 -11.66 20.09 -1.99
CA ALA A 153 -10.34 19.67 -1.56
C ALA A 153 -9.33 20.82 -1.56
N ASP A 154 -8.63 21.01 -0.46
CA ASP A 154 -7.49 21.94 -0.33
C ASP A 154 -6.17 21.26 -0.70
N VAL A 155 -6.03 19.97 -0.42
CA VAL A 155 -4.79 19.21 -0.60
C VAL A 155 -5.08 17.73 -0.85
N PHE A 156 -4.29 17.09 -1.73
CA PHE A 156 -4.36 15.65 -1.97
C PHE A 156 -3.21 14.94 -1.26
N VAL A 157 -3.54 13.82 -0.58
CA VAL A 157 -2.56 12.93 0.05
C VAL A 157 -2.44 11.67 -0.78
N VAL A 158 -1.39 11.59 -1.60
CA VAL A 158 -1.26 10.60 -2.68
C VAL A 158 -0.50 9.37 -2.20
N GLU A 159 -1.16 8.20 -2.22
CA GLU A 159 -0.46 6.92 -2.13
C GLU A 159 0.18 6.59 -3.48
N ALA A 160 1.52 6.60 -3.55
CA ALA A 160 2.26 6.32 -4.77
C ALA A 160 2.90 4.92 -4.73
N SER A 161 2.40 3.99 -5.55
CA SER A 161 3.04 2.69 -5.75
C SER A 161 4.27 2.82 -6.67
N SER A 162 5.17 1.82 -6.62
CA SER A 162 6.30 1.76 -7.56
C SER A 162 5.85 1.65 -9.02
N PHE A 163 4.71 1.04 -9.28
CA PHE A 163 4.12 0.94 -10.62
C PHE A 163 3.79 2.32 -11.19
N ARG A 164 3.11 3.16 -10.40
CA ARG A 164 2.80 4.55 -10.78
C ARG A 164 4.06 5.36 -11.02
N LEU A 165 4.96 5.35 -10.04
CA LEU A 165 6.22 6.09 -10.13
C LEU A 165 7.09 5.63 -11.30
N GLY A 166 7.10 4.33 -11.61
CA GLY A 166 7.83 3.77 -12.76
C GLY A 166 7.28 4.22 -14.11
N HIS A 167 5.98 4.40 -14.23
CA HIS A 167 5.30 4.76 -15.49
C HIS A 167 5.01 6.26 -15.64
N ALA A 168 4.98 7.02 -14.54
CA ALA A 168 4.77 8.46 -14.62
C ALA A 168 5.85 9.14 -15.46
N ALA A 169 5.45 10.04 -16.34
CA ALA A 169 6.38 10.81 -17.15
C ALA A 169 7.10 11.88 -16.30
N ALA A 170 6.36 12.50 -15.36
CA ALA A 170 6.88 13.52 -14.46
C ALA A 170 6.04 13.57 -13.17
N PHE A 171 6.37 12.69 -12.20
CA PHE A 171 5.67 12.70 -10.92
C PHE A 171 6.04 13.94 -10.10
N SER A 172 5.04 14.69 -9.64
CA SER A 172 5.22 15.90 -8.84
C SER A 172 4.34 15.90 -7.60
N ALA A 173 4.98 15.91 -6.42
CA ALA A 173 4.33 16.09 -5.13
C ALA A 173 5.31 16.70 -4.12
N SER A 174 4.85 17.61 -3.28
CA SER A 174 5.67 18.26 -2.26
C SER A 174 4.83 18.59 -1.02
N PRO A 175 5.18 18.01 0.14
CA PRO A 175 6.28 17.08 0.45
C PRO A 175 6.03 15.65 -0.07
N ALA A 176 7.11 14.85 -0.17
CA ALA A 176 7.06 13.47 -0.60
C ALA A 176 7.94 12.55 0.26
N VAL A 177 7.40 11.42 0.73
CA VAL A 177 8.10 10.51 1.66
C VAL A 177 8.31 9.12 1.09
N TRP A 178 9.50 8.57 1.30
CA TRP A 178 9.81 7.15 1.12
C TRP A 178 10.02 6.48 2.48
N LEU A 179 9.10 5.56 2.83
CA LEU A 179 9.00 4.96 4.17
C LEU A 179 10.02 3.86 4.41
N ASN A 180 10.13 2.92 3.48
CA ASN A 180 10.97 1.73 3.60
C ASN A 180 11.11 1.00 2.27
N PHE A 181 12.12 0.13 2.21
CA PHE A 181 12.37 -0.73 1.05
C PHE A 181 12.60 -2.18 1.48
N ALA A 182 11.87 -3.08 0.85
CA ALA A 182 12.10 -4.52 0.98
C ALA A 182 11.70 -5.23 -0.32
N PRO A 183 12.22 -6.42 -0.62
CA PRO A 183 11.84 -7.18 -1.80
C PRO A 183 10.34 -7.41 -1.89
N ASP A 184 9.74 -6.98 -3.00
CA ASP A 184 8.32 -7.14 -3.34
C ASP A 184 8.14 -6.94 -4.84
N HIS A 185 6.98 -7.31 -5.39
CA HIS A 185 6.55 -6.99 -6.76
C HIS A 185 7.50 -7.42 -7.89
N LEU A 186 8.27 -8.53 -7.70
CA LEU A 186 9.12 -9.12 -8.73
C LEU A 186 8.33 -9.86 -9.84
N ASP A 187 7.02 -9.95 -9.68
CA ASP A 187 6.06 -10.37 -10.70
C ASP A 187 5.76 -9.27 -11.75
N VAL A 188 6.10 -8.01 -11.44
CA VAL A 188 5.87 -6.84 -12.29
C VAL A 188 7.18 -6.17 -12.71
N HIS A 189 8.05 -5.85 -11.74
CA HIS A 189 9.36 -5.27 -12.01
C HIS A 189 10.37 -6.33 -12.44
N ALA A 190 11.23 -5.99 -13.38
CA ALA A 190 12.24 -6.90 -13.92
C ALA A 190 13.22 -7.42 -12.85
N ASP A 191 13.57 -6.57 -11.90
CA ASP A 191 14.43 -6.89 -10.75
C ASP A 191 14.27 -5.87 -9.61
N LEU A 192 15.04 -6.09 -8.51
CA LEU A 192 15.02 -5.21 -7.34
C LEU A 192 15.59 -3.81 -7.64
N ALA A 193 16.51 -3.68 -8.57
CA ALA A 193 17.11 -2.38 -8.90
C ALA A 193 16.09 -1.49 -9.64
N VAL A 194 15.33 -2.06 -10.57
CA VAL A 194 14.21 -1.37 -11.24
C VAL A 194 13.12 -0.97 -10.24
N TYR A 195 12.78 -1.86 -9.29
CA TYR A 195 11.83 -1.55 -8.23
C TYR A 195 12.29 -0.43 -7.31
N GLU A 196 13.58 -0.42 -6.92
CA GLU A 196 14.21 0.63 -6.11
C GLU A 196 14.23 1.96 -6.84
N GLU A 197 14.65 1.98 -8.11
CA GLU A 197 14.70 3.17 -8.95
C GLU A 197 13.31 3.79 -9.13
N ALA A 198 12.29 2.95 -9.39
CA ALA A 198 10.91 3.41 -9.48
C ALA A 198 10.45 4.14 -8.22
N LYS A 199 10.80 3.62 -7.01
CA LYS A 199 10.44 4.31 -5.74
C LYS A 199 11.23 5.61 -5.53
N ALA A 200 12.50 5.66 -5.92
CA ALA A 200 13.34 6.85 -5.75
C ALA A 200 12.79 8.06 -6.52
N ARG A 201 12.03 7.82 -7.60
CA ARG A 201 11.37 8.87 -8.39
C ARG A 201 10.34 9.68 -7.60
N ILE A 202 9.92 9.22 -6.40
CA ILE A 202 9.01 9.97 -5.52
C ILE A 202 9.53 11.39 -5.22
N TRP A 203 10.83 11.59 -5.26
CA TRP A 203 11.48 12.87 -4.94
C TRP A 203 11.81 13.75 -6.13
N GLU A 204 11.56 13.30 -7.39
CA GLU A 204 11.91 14.06 -8.60
C GLU A 204 11.20 15.43 -8.67
N GLY A 205 9.95 15.50 -8.20
CA GLY A 205 9.11 16.72 -8.28
C GLY A 205 8.96 17.51 -6.99
N VAL A 206 9.83 17.28 -5.95
CA VAL A 206 9.74 18.06 -4.71
C VAL A 206 10.14 19.52 -4.92
N ALA A 207 9.41 20.45 -4.30
CA ALA A 207 9.62 21.88 -4.46
C ALA A 207 10.92 22.37 -3.80
N SER A 208 11.36 21.71 -2.74
CA SER A 208 12.62 22.01 -2.05
C SER A 208 13.29 20.72 -1.55
N PRO A 209 14.63 20.70 -1.34
CA PRO A 209 15.29 19.54 -0.78
C PRO A 209 14.70 19.06 0.56
N GLY A 210 14.24 19.99 1.40
CA GLY A 210 13.65 19.67 2.69
C GLY A 210 12.26 19.01 2.59
N ASP A 211 11.61 19.07 1.44
CA ASP A 211 10.33 18.39 1.18
C ASP A 211 10.52 16.93 0.75
N ALA A 212 11.74 16.52 0.42
CA ALA A 212 12.10 15.12 0.33
C ALA A 212 12.21 14.55 1.76
N VAL A 213 11.31 13.62 2.11
CA VAL A 213 11.25 13.01 3.45
C VAL A 213 11.75 11.57 3.37
N ALA A 214 12.73 11.21 4.20
CA ALA A 214 13.42 9.93 4.12
C ALA A 214 13.52 9.21 5.47
N ASN A 215 13.26 7.90 5.47
CA ASN A 215 13.57 7.04 6.61
C ASN A 215 15.08 6.76 6.65
N LEU A 216 15.79 7.38 7.60
CA LEU A 216 17.23 7.20 7.76
C LEU A 216 17.59 5.89 8.50
N ALA A 217 16.63 5.20 9.08
CA ALA A 217 16.83 3.87 9.66
C ALA A 217 16.79 2.74 8.60
N ASP A 218 16.20 3.00 7.44
CA ASP A 218 16.23 2.07 6.31
C ASP A 218 17.48 2.34 5.45
N PRO A 219 18.41 1.37 5.29
CA PRO A 219 19.68 1.60 4.62
C PRO A 219 19.55 1.93 3.13
N VAL A 220 18.52 1.40 2.44
CA VAL A 220 18.28 1.68 1.02
C VAL A 220 17.73 3.08 0.85
N VAL A 221 16.72 3.44 1.64
CA VAL A 221 16.12 4.79 1.60
C VAL A 221 17.16 5.84 1.98
N ALA A 222 17.95 5.60 3.04
CA ALA A 222 19.00 6.52 3.49
C ALA A 222 20.08 6.73 2.40
N ALA A 223 20.46 5.67 1.67
CA ALA A 223 21.47 5.77 0.60
C ALA A 223 20.96 6.55 -0.63
N ARG A 224 19.65 6.56 -0.86
CA ARG A 224 19.00 7.27 -1.98
C ARG A 224 18.52 8.68 -1.62
N ALA A 225 18.48 9.02 -0.34
CA ALA A 225 17.96 10.31 0.11
C ALA A 225 18.74 11.48 -0.52
N PRO A 226 18.04 12.45 -1.14
CA PRO A 226 18.72 13.61 -1.73
C PRO A 226 19.38 14.47 -0.63
N SER A 227 20.43 15.16 -1.00
CA SER A 227 21.12 16.09 -0.08
C SER A 227 20.14 17.16 0.40
N GLY A 228 20.06 17.34 1.72
CA GLY A 228 19.11 18.27 2.35
C GLY A 228 17.73 17.70 2.63
N ALA A 229 17.52 16.40 2.39
CA ALA A 229 16.26 15.72 2.74
C ALA A 229 15.98 15.80 4.25
N THR A 230 14.70 15.87 4.64
CA THR A 230 14.27 15.80 6.03
C THR A 230 14.18 14.35 6.46
N GLY A 231 15.02 13.96 7.43
CA GLY A 231 15.10 12.58 7.91
C GLY A 231 14.15 12.27 9.06
N PHE A 232 13.76 11.00 9.18
CA PHE A 232 13.14 10.42 10.38
C PHE A 232 13.72 9.03 10.67
N GLY A 233 13.39 8.46 11.82
CA GLY A 233 13.72 7.07 12.19
C GLY A 233 15.03 6.88 12.96
N THR A 234 15.94 7.83 12.94
CA THR A 234 17.20 7.77 13.73
C THR A 234 17.24 8.84 14.82
N PRO A 235 18.03 8.67 15.90
CA PRO A 235 18.07 9.61 17.02
C PRO A 235 18.44 11.06 16.67
N ASP A 236 19.22 11.24 15.59
CA ASP A 236 19.70 12.54 15.12
C ASP A 236 18.85 13.11 13.98
N ALA A 237 17.80 12.41 13.57
CA ALA A 237 16.90 12.85 12.52
C ALA A 237 16.00 14.02 12.97
N ALA A 238 15.44 14.76 12.01
CA ALA A 238 14.51 15.84 12.27
C ALA A 238 13.27 15.38 13.03
N CYS A 239 12.77 14.15 12.75
CA CYS A 239 11.74 13.49 13.53
C CYS A 239 12.28 12.19 14.13
N HIS A 240 12.22 12.10 15.47
CA HIS A 240 12.76 10.96 16.22
C HIS A 240 12.04 10.76 17.55
N ILE A 241 12.29 9.62 18.19
CA ILE A 241 11.82 9.35 19.55
C ILE A 241 12.98 9.47 20.51
N ARG A 242 12.79 10.28 21.55
CA ARG A 242 13.77 10.49 22.62
C ARG A 242 13.10 10.45 23.97
N SER A 243 13.57 9.57 24.87
CA SER A 243 13.03 9.40 26.23
C SER A 243 11.50 9.16 26.25
N GLY A 244 10.98 8.39 25.27
CA GLY A 244 9.55 8.09 25.19
C GLY A 244 8.68 9.21 24.62
N ILE A 245 9.29 10.26 24.05
CA ILE A 245 8.57 11.38 23.44
C ILE A 245 8.91 11.42 21.93
N LEU A 246 7.89 11.54 21.08
CA LEU A 246 8.07 11.86 19.67
C LEU A 246 8.40 13.35 19.54
N ILE A 247 9.55 13.65 18.95
CA ILE A 247 10.08 15.00 18.76
C ILE A 247 10.18 15.28 17.26
N LEU A 248 9.71 16.44 16.85
CA LEU A 248 9.83 16.94 15.48
C LEU A 248 10.52 18.30 15.49
N GLU A 249 11.66 18.39 14.81
CA GLU A 249 12.48 19.61 14.69
C GLU A 249 12.73 20.29 16.06
N GLY A 250 12.99 19.47 17.08
CA GLY A 250 13.25 19.91 18.46
C GLY A 250 12.01 20.19 19.30
N SER A 251 10.81 20.17 18.73
CA SER A 251 9.55 20.37 19.44
C SER A 251 8.92 19.03 19.84
N PRO A 252 8.47 18.83 21.09
CA PRO A 252 7.74 17.64 21.50
C PRO A 252 6.35 17.63 20.85
N VAL A 253 5.96 16.47 20.31
CA VAL A 253 4.65 16.26 19.69
C VAL A 253 3.72 15.52 20.66
N VAL A 254 4.11 14.32 21.08
CA VAL A 254 3.28 13.44 21.93
C VAL A 254 4.17 12.46 22.71
N GLU A 255 3.75 12.09 23.91
CA GLU A 255 4.34 10.94 24.61
C GLU A 255 3.91 9.63 23.93
N VAL A 256 4.84 8.69 23.77
CA VAL A 256 4.55 7.40 23.13
C VAL A 256 3.51 6.61 23.92
N SER A 257 3.47 6.79 25.26
CA SER A 257 2.45 6.19 26.13
C SER A 257 1.03 6.70 25.88
N ASP A 258 0.89 7.89 25.32
CA ASP A 258 -0.41 8.51 25.03
C ASP A 258 -0.91 8.18 23.61
N MET A 259 -0.06 7.59 22.80
CA MET A 259 -0.44 7.18 21.44
C MET A 259 -1.37 5.98 21.49
N ALA A 260 -2.43 5.98 20.68
CA ALA A 260 -3.34 4.84 20.55
C ALA A 260 -2.64 3.59 20.01
N ARG A 261 -1.56 3.77 19.23
CA ARG A 261 -0.72 2.70 18.67
C ARG A 261 0.75 3.06 18.82
N SER A 262 1.55 2.12 19.34
CA SER A 262 2.96 2.35 19.66
C SER A 262 3.87 1.14 19.38
N MET A 263 3.46 0.23 18.48
CA MET A 263 4.36 -0.82 17.99
C MET A 263 5.49 -0.19 17.15
N PRO A 264 6.65 -0.82 16.98
CA PRO A 264 7.78 -0.24 16.26
C PRO A 264 7.43 0.37 14.90
N HIS A 265 6.67 -0.34 14.07
CA HIS A 265 6.21 0.14 12.77
C HIS A 265 5.18 1.29 12.88
N ASP A 266 4.36 1.35 13.96
CA ASP A 266 3.44 2.47 14.20
C ASP A 266 4.24 3.74 14.52
N LEU A 267 5.32 3.60 15.28
CA LEU A 267 6.21 4.72 15.63
C LEU A 267 6.96 5.28 14.40
N GLU A 268 7.39 4.42 13.49
CA GLU A 268 7.99 4.85 12.21
C GLU A 268 6.96 5.57 11.34
N ASN A 269 5.75 4.99 11.19
CA ASN A 269 4.66 5.60 10.43
C ASN A 269 4.24 6.96 11.02
N ALA A 270 4.18 7.08 12.36
CA ALA A 270 3.86 8.33 13.05
C ALA A 270 4.91 9.42 12.78
N GLN A 271 6.20 9.09 12.85
CA GLN A 271 7.27 10.02 12.53
C GLN A 271 7.17 10.53 11.09
N ALA A 272 7.00 9.62 10.13
CA ALA A 272 6.82 9.97 8.71
C ALA A 272 5.61 10.88 8.51
N ALA A 273 4.45 10.50 9.10
CA ALA A 273 3.21 11.25 8.97
C ALA A 273 3.34 12.67 9.56
N CYS A 274 3.97 12.83 10.73
CA CYS A 274 4.18 14.15 11.33
C CYS A 274 5.04 15.05 10.43
N VAL A 275 6.14 14.54 9.87
CA VAL A 275 6.99 15.34 8.96
C VAL A 275 6.19 15.79 7.75
N VAL A 276 5.51 14.84 7.07
CA VAL A 276 4.75 15.15 5.85
C VAL A 276 3.61 16.11 6.14
N ALA A 277 2.80 15.86 7.19
CA ALA A 277 1.67 16.70 7.53
C ALA A 277 2.09 18.14 7.89
N MET A 278 3.13 18.31 8.71
CA MET A 278 3.63 19.65 9.07
C MET A 278 4.12 20.41 7.84
N ARG A 279 4.83 19.75 6.93
CA ARG A 279 5.29 20.37 5.68
C ARG A 279 4.15 20.68 4.71
N ALA A 280 3.05 19.91 4.79
CA ALA A 280 1.84 20.12 4.01
C ALA A 280 0.86 21.13 4.65
N GLY A 281 1.20 21.72 5.82
CA GLY A 281 0.41 22.80 6.45
C GLY A 281 -0.35 22.42 7.71
N ALA A 282 -0.16 21.21 8.25
CA ALA A 282 -0.70 20.85 9.56
C ALA A 282 0.00 21.60 10.71
N ASN A 283 -0.58 21.52 11.91
CA ASN A 283 0.02 22.02 13.14
C ASN A 283 0.34 20.89 14.14
N LEU A 284 1.24 21.14 15.10
CA LEU A 284 1.72 20.13 16.04
C LEU A 284 0.60 19.55 16.92
N GLU A 285 -0.38 20.35 17.30
CA GLU A 285 -1.50 19.89 18.13
C GLU A 285 -2.37 18.89 17.37
N ALA A 286 -2.67 19.16 16.12
CA ALA A 286 -3.40 18.25 15.24
C ALA A 286 -2.65 16.94 15.02
N CYS A 287 -1.31 16.98 14.87
CA CYS A 287 -0.48 15.78 14.81
C CYS A 287 -0.60 14.96 16.11
N ALA A 288 -0.47 15.60 17.28
CA ALA A 288 -0.60 14.93 18.55
C ALA A 288 -1.99 14.30 18.76
N GLU A 289 -3.05 15.06 18.47
CA GLU A 289 -4.43 14.59 18.57
C GLU A 289 -4.72 13.41 17.64
N SER A 290 -4.23 13.47 16.39
CA SER A 290 -4.34 12.36 15.46
C SER A 290 -3.69 11.09 16.05
N LEU A 291 -2.47 11.18 16.55
CA LEU A 291 -1.74 10.04 17.11
C LEU A 291 -2.37 9.46 18.38
N ARG A 292 -3.02 10.30 19.21
CA ARG A 292 -3.75 9.83 20.39
C ARG A 292 -5.01 9.04 20.05
N HIS A 293 -5.65 9.31 18.90
CA HIS A 293 -6.94 8.75 18.55
C HIS A 293 -6.91 7.75 17.38
N PHE A 294 -5.81 7.67 16.64
CA PHE A 294 -5.69 6.78 15.49
C PHE A 294 -5.60 5.32 15.91
N SER A 295 -6.72 4.61 15.89
CA SER A 295 -6.81 3.19 16.28
C SER A 295 -6.24 2.21 15.24
N GLY A 296 -5.80 2.72 14.09
CA GLY A 296 -5.30 1.90 12.97
C GLY A 296 -6.33 1.70 11.86
N LEU A 297 -5.94 0.96 10.85
CA LEU A 297 -6.80 0.57 9.74
C LEU A 297 -7.28 -0.86 9.95
N GLU A 298 -8.50 -1.18 9.51
CA GLU A 298 -9.02 -2.56 9.54
C GLU A 298 -8.04 -3.53 8.86
N HIS A 299 -7.89 -4.70 9.44
CA HIS A 299 -7.03 -5.77 8.93
C HIS A 299 -5.54 -5.43 8.85
N ARG A 300 -5.06 -4.44 9.62
CA ARG A 300 -3.64 -4.06 9.76
C ARG A 300 -3.23 -4.06 11.22
N MET A 301 -2.74 -5.21 11.71
CA MET A 301 -2.40 -5.41 13.12
C MET A 301 -3.54 -4.97 14.05
N SER A 302 -4.78 -5.22 13.65
CA SER A 302 -5.97 -4.80 14.39
C SER A 302 -6.25 -5.78 15.52
N PHE A 303 -6.34 -5.29 16.76
CA PHE A 303 -6.80 -6.09 17.88
C PHE A 303 -8.27 -6.47 17.68
N VAL A 304 -8.61 -7.76 17.83
CA VAL A 304 -9.97 -8.26 17.65
C VAL A 304 -10.65 -8.49 19.00
N ALA A 305 -10.07 -9.35 19.82
CA ALA A 305 -10.56 -9.69 21.15
C ALA A 305 -9.49 -10.39 22.00
N GLU A 306 -9.74 -10.47 23.30
CA GLU A 306 -9.06 -11.38 24.19
C GLU A 306 -10.05 -12.43 24.69
N VAL A 307 -9.80 -13.71 24.45
CA VAL A 307 -10.66 -14.82 24.83
C VAL A 307 -9.84 -15.81 25.63
N ALA A 308 -10.27 -16.12 26.84
CA ALA A 308 -9.59 -17.04 27.75
C ALA A 308 -8.07 -16.74 27.94
N GLY A 309 -7.71 -15.45 27.97
CA GLY A 309 -6.32 -15.00 28.12
C GLY A 309 -5.49 -15.04 26.82
N VAL A 310 -6.07 -15.41 25.70
CA VAL A 310 -5.43 -15.38 24.38
C VAL A 310 -5.88 -14.12 23.62
N ARG A 311 -4.92 -13.32 23.15
CA ARG A 311 -5.17 -12.11 22.35
C ARG A 311 -5.17 -12.46 20.87
N TYR A 312 -6.15 -11.98 20.12
CA TYR A 312 -6.29 -12.20 18.69
C TYR A 312 -6.04 -10.90 17.92
N VAL A 313 -5.17 -10.97 16.93
CA VAL A 313 -4.76 -9.82 16.10
C VAL A 313 -4.97 -10.17 14.64
N ASP A 314 -5.68 -9.29 13.93
CA ASP A 314 -5.97 -9.41 12.50
C ASP A 314 -5.01 -8.51 11.70
N ASP A 315 -4.17 -9.16 10.90
CA ASP A 315 -3.27 -8.54 9.94
C ASP A 315 -3.47 -9.16 8.55
N SER A 316 -4.74 -9.41 8.18
CA SER A 316 -5.10 -10.05 6.91
C SER A 316 -4.56 -9.30 5.68
N LYS A 317 -4.25 -8.01 5.80
CA LYS A 317 -3.63 -7.19 4.76
C LYS A 317 -2.17 -7.56 4.49
N ALA A 318 -1.48 -8.27 5.37
CA ALA A 318 -0.13 -8.80 5.15
C ALA A 318 -0.16 -9.91 4.09
N THR A 319 -0.12 -9.52 2.83
CA THR A 319 -0.19 -10.42 1.67
C THR A 319 1.19 -10.76 1.09
N THR A 320 2.26 -10.36 1.78
CA THR A 320 3.66 -10.65 1.42
C THR A 320 4.44 -11.20 2.61
N PRO A 321 5.46 -12.05 2.39
CA PRO A 321 6.32 -12.56 3.46
C PRO A 321 6.97 -11.45 4.30
N HIS A 322 7.39 -10.36 3.68
CA HIS A 322 7.99 -9.22 4.39
C HIS A 322 7.01 -8.56 5.36
N ALA A 323 5.74 -8.36 4.96
CA ALA A 323 4.72 -7.81 5.86
C ALA A 323 4.50 -8.72 7.07
N THR A 324 4.44 -10.03 6.86
CA THR A 324 4.31 -11.02 7.94
C THR A 324 5.53 -11.01 8.88
N LEU A 325 6.75 -10.88 8.36
CA LEU A 325 7.96 -10.74 9.19
C LEU A 325 7.90 -9.48 10.06
N THR A 326 7.45 -8.36 9.49
CA THR A 326 7.24 -7.10 10.24
C THR A 326 6.21 -7.29 11.35
N ALA A 327 5.10 -7.95 11.06
CA ALA A 327 4.07 -8.26 12.05
C ALA A 327 4.60 -9.16 13.18
N MET A 328 5.35 -10.22 12.85
CA MET A 328 5.99 -11.11 13.83
C MET A 328 6.99 -10.38 14.71
N SER A 329 7.77 -9.44 14.17
CA SER A 329 8.72 -8.64 14.96
C SER A 329 8.02 -7.77 16.01
N SER A 330 6.80 -7.36 15.73
CA SER A 330 5.96 -6.56 16.64
C SER A 330 5.27 -7.43 17.72
N LEU A 331 5.11 -8.72 17.48
CA LEU A 331 4.46 -9.68 18.38
C LEU A 331 5.33 -10.95 18.53
N PRO A 332 6.51 -10.85 19.18
CA PRO A 332 7.41 -11.99 19.35
C PRO A 332 6.74 -13.18 20.04
N GLY A 333 6.92 -14.37 19.48
CA GLY A 333 6.35 -15.60 20.05
C GLY A 333 4.84 -15.76 19.83
N ALA A 334 4.23 -15.01 18.93
CA ALA A 334 2.84 -15.24 18.53
C ALA A 334 2.67 -16.61 17.85
N VAL A 335 1.48 -17.20 17.99
CA VAL A 335 1.04 -18.29 17.12
C VAL A 335 0.51 -17.67 15.83
N LEU A 336 1.06 -18.12 14.71
CA LEU A 336 0.86 -17.48 13.42
C LEU A 336 -0.10 -18.30 12.55
N ILE A 337 -1.11 -17.67 11.99
CA ILE A 337 -1.93 -18.23 10.90
C ILE A 337 -1.42 -17.65 9.58
N VAL A 338 -0.89 -18.52 8.69
CA VAL A 338 -0.24 -18.14 7.42
C VAL A 338 -0.79 -18.93 6.25
N GLY A 339 -0.72 -18.36 5.06
CA GLY A 339 -1.07 -19.03 3.82
C GLY A 339 -2.08 -18.27 2.98
N GLY A 340 -2.60 -18.95 1.99
CA GLY A 340 -3.38 -18.37 0.92
C GLY A 340 -2.77 -18.69 -0.44
N ARG A 341 -2.93 -17.84 -1.45
CA ARG A 341 -2.32 -18.00 -2.76
C ARG A 341 -0.98 -17.28 -2.83
N ASN A 342 0.12 -18.04 -2.95
CA ASN A 342 1.45 -17.48 -3.18
C ASN A 342 1.57 -16.98 -4.64
N LYS A 343 2.15 -15.80 -4.82
CA LYS A 343 2.43 -15.17 -6.12
C LYS A 343 3.87 -15.40 -6.59
N GLY A 344 4.46 -16.55 -6.23
CA GLY A 344 5.84 -16.88 -6.58
C GLY A 344 6.89 -16.22 -5.67
N LEU A 345 6.49 -15.69 -4.51
CA LEU A 345 7.42 -15.12 -3.52
C LEU A 345 8.14 -16.23 -2.75
N ASP A 346 9.40 -15.96 -2.38
CA ASP A 346 10.18 -16.84 -1.51
C ASP A 346 9.64 -16.79 -0.07
N LEU A 347 9.28 -17.95 0.47
CA LEU A 347 8.73 -18.13 1.82
C LEU A 347 9.79 -18.53 2.85
N ALA A 348 10.98 -18.97 2.42
CA ALA A 348 12.00 -19.56 3.31
C ALA A 348 12.45 -18.59 4.41
N GLY A 349 12.45 -17.26 4.13
CA GLY A 349 12.82 -16.25 5.11
C GLY A 349 11.85 -16.10 6.29
N LEU A 350 10.61 -16.61 6.21
CA LEU A 350 9.59 -16.45 7.26
C LEU A 350 9.97 -17.10 8.59
N ALA A 351 10.76 -18.18 8.57
CA ALA A 351 11.25 -18.85 9.78
C ALA A 351 12.10 -17.94 10.67
N ASN A 352 12.73 -16.89 10.11
CA ASN A 352 13.51 -15.92 10.88
C ASN A 352 12.66 -15.13 11.90
N GLY A 353 11.34 -15.04 11.68
CA GLY A 353 10.40 -14.40 12.61
C GLY A 353 10.15 -15.17 13.92
N ARG A 354 10.60 -16.43 14.01
CA ARG A 354 10.54 -17.30 15.21
C ARG A 354 9.17 -17.31 15.91
N PRO A 355 8.08 -17.65 15.21
CA PRO A 355 6.79 -17.80 15.84
C PRO A 355 6.81 -18.96 16.84
N ARG A 356 5.90 -18.96 17.82
CA ARG A 356 5.74 -20.07 18.77
C ARG A 356 5.24 -21.35 18.09
N ALA A 357 4.29 -21.19 17.19
CA ALA A 357 3.74 -22.24 16.34
C ALA A 357 3.13 -21.63 15.08
N VAL A 358 2.88 -22.44 14.08
CA VAL A 358 2.30 -22.02 12.79
C VAL A 358 1.09 -22.88 12.46
N VAL A 359 0.01 -22.26 12.04
CA VAL A 359 -1.13 -22.88 11.39
C VAL A 359 -1.14 -22.46 9.93
N ALA A 360 -0.89 -23.39 9.02
CA ALA A 360 -0.82 -23.13 7.58
C ALA A 360 -2.18 -23.39 6.90
N ILE A 361 -2.61 -22.47 6.03
CA ILE A 361 -3.92 -22.47 5.38
C ILE A 361 -3.82 -22.30 3.85
N GLY A 362 -4.86 -22.72 3.13
CA GLY A 362 -5.06 -22.44 1.72
C GLY A 362 -4.09 -23.15 0.77
N GLU A 363 -3.99 -22.66 -0.47
CA GLU A 363 -3.15 -23.27 -1.52
C GLU A 363 -1.66 -23.33 -1.15
N ALA A 364 -1.16 -22.39 -0.35
CA ALA A 364 0.23 -22.34 0.09
C ALA A 364 0.49 -23.08 1.42
N ALA A 365 -0.45 -23.88 1.92
CA ALA A 365 -0.28 -24.56 3.22
C ALA A 365 0.97 -25.46 3.25
N GLU A 366 1.19 -26.30 2.23
CA GLU A 366 2.38 -27.17 2.15
C GLU A 366 3.69 -26.37 2.01
N PRO A 367 3.83 -25.39 1.08
CA PRO A 367 5.01 -24.54 1.01
C PRO A 367 5.27 -23.75 2.31
N MET A 368 4.23 -23.28 2.99
CA MET A 368 4.36 -22.63 4.29
C MET A 368 4.88 -23.60 5.36
N ALA A 369 4.32 -24.80 5.43
CA ALA A 369 4.80 -25.83 6.37
C ALA A 369 6.29 -26.15 6.14
N ALA A 370 6.70 -26.28 4.88
CA ALA A 370 8.10 -26.49 4.52
C ALA A 370 9.01 -25.30 4.92
N ALA A 371 8.55 -24.07 4.78
CA ALA A 371 9.31 -22.88 5.15
C ALA A 371 9.62 -22.81 6.67
N PHE A 372 8.77 -23.38 7.51
CA PHE A 372 8.95 -23.41 8.97
C PHE A 372 9.47 -24.76 9.50
N GLU A 373 9.77 -25.72 8.62
CA GLU A 373 10.26 -27.04 9.03
C GLU A 373 11.51 -26.92 9.91
N GLY A 374 11.50 -27.62 11.06
CA GLY A 374 12.60 -27.57 12.02
C GLY A 374 12.69 -26.29 12.87
N SER A 375 11.85 -25.27 12.60
CA SER A 375 11.87 -23.99 13.34
C SER A 375 10.84 -23.94 14.48
N CYS A 376 9.64 -24.47 14.26
CA CYS A 376 8.57 -24.52 15.25
C CYS A 376 7.57 -25.64 14.93
N HIS A 377 6.57 -25.81 15.79
CA HIS A 377 5.47 -26.74 15.51
C HIS A 377 4.57 -26.16 14.41
N VAL A 378 4.29 -26.94 13.37
CA VAL A 378 3.45 -26.56 12.23
C VAL A 378 2.29 -27.54 12.09
N VAL A 379 1.09 -27.03 11.94
CA VAL A 379 -0.11 -27.80 11.60
C VAL A 379 -0.79 -27.14 10.39
N MET A 380 -1.55 -27.94 9.62
CA MET A 380 -2.35 -27.43 8.50
C MET A 380 -3.82 -27.43 8.87
N ALA A 381 -4.56 -26.44 8.40
CA ALA A 381 -5.99 -26.34 8.56
C ALA A 381 -6.71 -26.23 7.22
N SER A 382 -7.90 -26.81 7.14
CA SER A 382 -8.76 -26.86 5.94
C SER A 382 -9.81 -25.76 5.89
N SER A 383 -9.99 -25.01 6.98
CA SER A 383 -10.87 -23.85 7.08
C SER A 383 -10.33 -22.82 8.06
N MET A 384 -10.87 -21.59 8.04
CA MET A 384 -10.50 -20.53 8.99
C MET A 384 -10.96 -20.89 10.41
N GLU A 385 -12.11 -21.52 10.56
CA GLU A 385 -12.60 -22.03 11.85
C GLU A 385 -11.60 -23.00 12.48
N GLU A 386 -11.16 -24.00 11.72
CA GLU A 386 -10.16 -24.96 12.19
C GLU A 386 -8.83 -24.28 12.50
N ALA A 387 -8.40 -23.32 11.67
CA ALA A 387 -7.18 -22.56 11.89
C ALA A 387 -7.21 -21.76 13.20
N VAL A 388 -8.31 -21.09 13.50
CA VAL A 388 -8.48 -20.34 14.75
C VAL A 388 -8.49 -21.27 15.95
N MET A 389 -9.15 -22.42 15.88
CA MET A 389 -9.17 -23.40 16.98
C MET A 389 -7.76 -23.96 17.28
N LEU A 390 -7.06 -24.43 16.24
CA LEU A 390 -5.70 -24.95 16.38
C LEU A 390 -4.71 -23.89 16.89
N ALA A 391 -4.84 -22.66 16.42
CA ALA A 391 -4.02 -21.55 16.89
C ALA A 391 -4.32 -21.19 18.34
N SER A 392 -5.59 -21.23 18.76
CA SER A 392 -6.01 -21.01 20.16
C SER A 392 -5.41 -22.04 21.11
N GLU A 393 -5.45 -23.31 20.73
CA GLU A 393 -4.85 -24.40 21.50
C GLU A 393 -3.32 -24.23 21.65
N ALA A 394 -2.64 -23.87 20.55
CA ALA A 394 -1.20 -23.63 20.56
C ALA A 394 -0.79 -22.38 21.37
N ALA A 395 -1.67 -21.37 21.45
CA ALA A 395 -1.46 -20.15 22.22
C ALA A 395 -1.76 -20.29 23.71
N ALA A 396 -2.38 -21.39 24.15
CA ALA A 396 -2.96 -21.66 25.48
C ALA A 396 -2.38 -20.82 26.64
N GLY A 397 -3.26 -20.15 27.37
CA GLY A 397 -2.99 -19.45 28.65
C GLY A 397 -2.78 -17.96 28.52
N THR A 398 -1.76 -17.44 27.82
CA THR A 398 -1.45 -15.99 27.76
C THR A 398 -0.75 -15.63 26.45
N GLY A 399 -1.07 -16.33 25.37
CA GLY A 399 -0.43 -16.13 24.07
C GLY A 399 -1.14 -15.10 23.18
N VAL A 400 -0.55 -14.89 22.01
CA VAL A 400 -1.15 -14.09 20.94
C VAL A 400 -1.36 -15.01 19.73
N VAL A 401 -2.54 -14.95 19.13
CA VAL A 401 -2.84 -15.49 17.80
C VAL A 401 -2.81 -14.34 16.80
N LEU A 402 -1.98 -14.46 15.79
CA LEU A 402 -1.78 -13.47 14.75
C LEU A 402 -2.19 -14.05 13.39
N LEU A 403 -3.24 -13.53 12.80
CA LEU A 403 -3.51 -13.76 11.37
C LEU A 403 -2.63 -12.80 10.56
N SER A 404 -1.54 -13.29 9.98
CA SER A 404 -0.67 -12.51 9.07
C SER A 404 -0.20 -13.40 7.93
N PRO A 405 -1.02 -13.52 6.88
CA PRO A 405 -0.99 -14.65 5.96
C PRO A 405 0.26 -14.77 5.08
N GLY A 406 0.96 -13.69 4.75
CA GLY A 406 2.12 -13.70 3.85
C GLY A 406 1.79 -14.03 2.38
N CYS A 407 0.51 -14.27 2.08
CA CYS A 407 -0.01 -14.64 0.77
C CYS A 407 -1.31 -13.89 0.48
N SER A 408 -1.68 -13.79 -0.81
CA SER A 408 -2.99 -13.25 -1.18
C SER A 408 -4.13 -14.17 -0.71
N SER A 409 -5.35 -13.65 -0.67
CA SER A 409 -6.54 -14.37 -0.18
C SER A 409 -7.34 -15.08 -1.27
N PHE A 410 -6.96 -14.93 -2.55
CA PHE A 410 -7.77 -15.31 -3.72
C PHE A 410 -7.93 -16.81 -3.97
N ASP A 411 -7.54 -17.64 -3.02
CA ASP A 411 -7.82 -19.07 -2.98
C ASP A 411 -9.16 -19.38 -2.26
N TRP A 412 -9.35 -18.82 -1.05
CA TRP A 412 -10.57 -19.04 -0.25
C TRP A 412 -11.53 -17.84 -0.23
N TYR A 413 -11.06 -16.62 -0.53
CA TYR A 413 -11.80 -15.36 -0.38
C TYR A 413 -11.64 -14.46 -1.59
N GLY A 414 -12.62 -13.63 -1.87
CA GLY A 414 -12.56 -12.62 -2.92
C GLY A 414 -11.67 -11.41 -2.59
N SER A 415 -11.31 -11.22 -1.31
CA SER A 415 -10.43 -10.14 -0.86
C SER A 415 -9.80 -10.44 0.50
N TYR A 416 -8.71 -9.71 0.82
CA TYR A 416 -8.13 -9.76 2.17
C TYR A 416 -9.10 -9.24 3.25
N VAL A 417 -10.03 -8.36 2.87
CA VAL A 417 -11.07 -7.83 3.76
C VAL A 417 -12.03 -8.95 4.17
N GLU A 418 -12.49 -9.76 3.22
CA GLU A 418 -13.34 -10.92 3.51
C GLU A 418 -12.64 -11.92 4.42
N ARG A 419 -11.36 -12.23 4.14
CA ARG A 419 -10.55 -13.11 5.00
C ARG A 419 -10.43 -12.57 6.42
N GLY A 420 -10.16 -11.29 6.57
CA GLY A 420 -10.05 -10.64 7.88
C GLY A 420 -11.39 -10.61 8.62
N ARG A 421 -12.49 -10.29 7.95
CA ARG A 421 -13.84 -10.30 8.55
C ARG A 421 -14.25 -11.69 9.00
N ASP A 422 -13.93 -12.72 8.23
CA ASP A 422 -14.22 -14.10 8.61
C ASP A 422 -13.42 -14.52 9.86
N PHE A 423 -12.13 -14.20 9.92
CA PHE A 423 -11.32 -14.39 11.13
C PHE A 423 -11.92 -13.65 12.34
N GLN A 424 -12.27 -12.38 12.19
CA GLN A 424 -12.87 -11.58 13.27
C GLN A 424 -14.20 -12.17 13.74
N ARG A 425 -15.06 -12.58 12.81
CA ARG A 425 -16.36 -13.24 13.11
C ARG A 425 -16.16 -14.49 13.96
N ILE A 426 -15.22 -15.35 13.57
CA ILE A 426 -14.93 -16.61 14.29
C ILE A 426 -14.40 -16.32 15.70
N VAL A 427 -13.42 -15.41 15.82
CA VAL A 427 -12.86 -15.01 17.12
C VAL A 427 -13.93 -14.43 18.05
N LEU A 428 -14.81 -13.56 17.53
CA LEU A 428 -15.87 -12.95 18.32
C LEU A 428 -16.93 -13.98 18.74
N SER A 429 -17.16 -15.05 17.96
CA SER A 429 -18.04 -16.14 18.38
C SER A 429 -17.46 -16.91 19.58
N LEU A 430 -16.14 -17.12 19.63
CA LEU A 430 -15.49 -17.73 20.80
C LEU A 430 -15.64 -16.87 22.07
N ALA A 431 -15.70 -15.54 21.91
CA ALA A 431 -15.93 -14.62 23.03
C ALA A 431 -17.39 -14.68 23.56
N GLY A 432 -18.35 -14.92 22.65
CA GLY A 432 -19.78 -15.02 22.99
C GLY A 432 -20.16 -16.31 23.72
N ASP A 433 -19.52 -17.42 23.40
CA ASP A 433 -19.77 -18.72 24.02
C ASP A 433 -19.17 -18.86 25.44
N GLY A 434 -18.32 -17.92 25.84
CA GLY A 434 -17.61 -17.90 27.12
C GLY A 434 -18.24 -17.06 28.24
N SER A 435 -19.45 -16.51 28.05
CA SER A 435 -20.16 -15.81 29.13
C SER A 435 -20.93 -16.84 29.97
N PRO A 436 -20.68 -16.92 31.31
CA PRO A 436 -21.33 -17.86 32.20
C PRO A 436 -22.82 -17.58 32.37
#